data_e649cc516e3f8270b74297e6ba934184
#
_entry.id   e649cc516e3f8270b74297e6ba934184
#
_cell.length_a   1.000
_cell.length_b   1.000
_cell.length_c   1.000
_cell.angle_alpha   90.00
_cell.angle_beta   90.00
_cell.angle_gamma   90.00
#
_symmetry.space_group_name_H-M   'P 1'
#
loop_
_entity.id
_entity.type
_entity.pdbx_description
1 polymer ?
#
loop_
_entity_poly.entity_id
_entity_poly.type
_entity_poly.pdbx_seq_one_letter_code
_entity_poly.pdbx_strand_id
1 'polypeptide(L)'
;MTHLPSVLFLTLLLVSSPVLLARPAVIPAQSVVVLYNSKEADSKSLARHYARVRAIPEDNLVGLPMPPDEEISREQFDEKIRDPLRKLFETRGWWDRTEGADDQAQPGSFKCKVLVTMRGVPYKIARTPETIPANQLEKRPFAPDPKGNESSVDSELSLLGVESYSIAGQINNPYFRQDQSVMDFSNASFLVVGRIDGPSLAICKRMIDDARAVEESGLWGMAYLDLARKGAGYELGDQWLEKIAEMNREAGIPTVIDRHPDTYVTNYPMSHAALYYGWYSHHRSGPLLNEEFQFKRGAVAIHLHSYSAFELRHPTRRWCGPILAHGAAATVGNVYEPFLALTHHFDIIHQRLLQGYTIGEASHMALPALSWQAVLLGDPLYRPFREDLKANVKDREDRDYKALRHAQNEWGEDPEKLVPKLRTYANNINSGSVFEALGLLARANQQEEQATAFFTSASDKFQNK
;
A
#
# COMPACT_ATOMS: atom_id res chain seq x y z
N MET A 1 -0.87 39.82 64.67
CA MET A 1 -1.87 38.85 64.17
C MET A 1 -2.25 39.25 62.77
N THR A 2 -1.60 38.63 61.79
CA THR A 2 -1.82 38.90 60.35
C THR A 2 -2.26 37.60 59.71
N HIS A 3 -3.53 37.56 59.28
CA HIS A 3 -4.13 36.46 58.56
C HIS A 3 -3.64 36.45 57.09
N LEU A 4 -2.98 35.37 56.65
CA LEU A 4 -2.77 35.07 55.25
C LEU A 4 -3.99 34.28 54.71
N PRO A 5 -4.49 34.58 53.48
CA PRO A 5 -5.52 33.77 52.88
C PRO A 5 -4.89 32.56 52.13
N SER A 6 -5.45 31.39 52.41
CA SER A 6 -5.12 30.15 51.68
C SER A 6 -5.66 30.23 50.27
N VAL A 7 -4.76 30.18 49.27
CA VAL A 7 -5.14 30.07 47.86
C VAL A 7 -5.29 28.59 47.54
N LEU A 8 -6.49 28.16 47.23
CA LEU A 8 -6.85 26.82 46.79
C LEU A 8 -6.50 26.71 45.31
N PHE A 9 -5.40 25.96 44.95
CA PHE A 9 -5.10 25.60 43.57
C PHE A 9 -6.03 24.47 43.13
N LEU A 10 -7.02 24.80 42.29
CA LEU A 10 -7.85 23.83 41.60
C LEU A 10 -7.09 23.33 40.38
N THR A 11 -6.44 22.17 40.48
CA THR A 11 -5.83 21.47 39.36
C THR A 11 -6.94 20.90 38.49
N LEU A 12 -7.19 21.56 37.35
CA LEU A 12 -8.06 21.05 36.30
C LEU A 12 -7.33 19.87 35.61
N LEU A 13 -7.72 18.65 35.97
CA LEU A 13 -7.36 17.45 35.20
C LEU A 13 -8.07 17.51 33.85
N LEU A 14 -7.40 17.97 32.82
CA LEU A 14 -7.82 17.79 31.43
C LEU A 14 -7.77 16.30 31.12
N VAL A 15 -8.89 15.60 31.31
CA VAL A 15 -9.11 14.28 30.73
C VAL A 15 -9.22 14.49 29.22
N SER A 16 -8.15 14.28 28.49
CA SER A 16 -8.20 14.18 27.04
C SER A 16 -9.02 12.95 26.67
N SER A 17 -10.30 13.17 26.38
CA SER A 17 -11.11 12.14 25.74
C SER A 17 -10.41 11.74 24.44
N PRO A 18 -10.19 10.44 24.17
CA PRO A 18 -9.70 10.02 22.86
C PRO A 18 -10.69 10.55 21.82
N VAL A 19 -10.24 11.41 20.93
CA VAL A 19 -11.01 11.79 19.75
C VAL A 19 -11.21 10.49 18.98
N LEU A 20 -12.41 9.93 19.01
CA LEU A 20 -12.78 8.86 18.10
C LEU A 20 -12.71 9.46 16.69
N LEU A 21 -11.61 9.20 16.00
CA LEU A 21 -11.50 9.53 14.57
C LEU A 21 -12.66 8.80 13.87
N ALA A 22 -13.48 9.55 13.15
CA ALA A 22 -14.57 8.97 12.37
C ALA A 22 -13.98 7.95 11.38
N ARG A 23 -14.63 6.79 11.29
CA ARG A 23 -14.18 5.75 10.35
C ARG A 23 -14.25 6.27 8.92
N PRO A 24 -13.24 5.96 8.08
CA PRO A 24 -13.32 6.28 6.67
C PRO A 24 -14.58 5.68 6.03
N ALA A 25 -15.25 6.45 5.18
CA ALA A 25 -16.44 5.99 4.47
C ALA A 25 -16.15 4.70 3.68
N VAL A 26 -17.12 3.82 3.63
CA VAL A 26 -17.02 2.60 2.80
C VAL A 26 -17.20 2.99 1.34
N ILE A 27 -16.29 2.56 0.48
CA ILE A 27 -16.40 2.77 -0.97
C ILE A 27 -17.47 1.78 -1.49
N PRO A 28 -18.62 2.27 -1.99
CA PRO A 28 -19.66 1.39 -2.52
C PRO A 28 -19.21 0.73 -3.82
N ALA A 29 -19.64 -0.52 -4.05
CA ALA A 29 -19.31 -1.24 -5.29
C ALA A 29 -19.75 -0.50 -6.57
N GLN A 30 -20.84 0.27 -6.50
CA GLN A 30 -21.33 1.12 -7.59
C GLN A 30 -20.40 2.25 -7.96
N SER A 31 -19.51 2.68 -7.05
CA SER A 31 -18.52 3.74 -7.27
C SER A 31 -17.22 3.22 -7.88
N VAL A 32 -17.16 1.95 -8.27
CA VAL A 32 -15.96 1.29 -8.81
C VAL A 32 -16.17 0.94 -10.28
N VAL A 33 -15.25 1.35 -11.14
CA VAL A 33 -15.19 0.95 -12.56
C VAL A 33 -14.02 -0.01 -12.76
N VAL A 34 -14.23 -1.08 -13.52
CA VAL A 34 -13.22 -2.09 -13.84
C VAL A 34 -12.87 -2.01 -15.32
N LEU A 35 -11.62 -1.68 -15.63
CA LEU A 35 -11.10 -1.56 -16.98
C LEU A 35 -10.30 -2.80 -17.36
N TYR A 36 -10.63 -3.45 -18.47
CA TYR A 36 -9.92 -4.62 -18.98
C TYR A 36 -9.65 -4.53 -20.48
N ASN A 37 -8.63 -5.24 -20.97
CA ASN A 37 -8.36 -5.35 -22.40
C ASN A 37 -9.32 -6.38 -23.03
N SER A 38 -10.23 -5.93 -23.90
CA SER A 38 -11.23 -6.79 -24.52
C SER A 38 -10.65 -7.78 -25.55
N LYS A 39 -9.40 -7.55 -26.00
CA LYS A 39 -8.69 -8.47 -26.88
C LYS A 39 -8.03 -9.64 -26.15
N GLU A 40 -7.94 -9.59 -24.80
CA GLU A 40 -7.32 -10.62 -23.99
C GLU A 40 -8.38 -11.35 -23.13
N ALA A 41 -8.56 -12.65 -23.38
CA ALA A 41 -9.54 -13.47 -22.66
C ALA A 41 -9.25 -13.52 -21.14
N ASP A 42 -7.98 -13.57 -20.75
CA ASP A 42 -7.54 -13.57 -19.36
C ASP A 42 -7.89 -12.27 -18.65
N SER A 43 -7.73 -11.11 -19.32
CA SER A 43 -8.10 -9.81 -18.80
C SER A 43 -9.60 -9.73 -18.48
N LYS A 44 -10.44 -10.17 -19.40
CA LYS A 44 -11.87 -10.25 -19.22
C LYS A 44 -12.28 -11.24 -18.11
N SER A 45 -11.63 -12.41 -18.05
CA SER A 45 -11.86 -13.41 -17.00
C SER A 45 -11.54 -12.86 -15.61
N LEU A 46 -10.42 -12.14 -15.49
CA LEU A 46 -10.00 -11.51 -14.24
C LEU A 46 -10.96 -10.40 -13.81
N ALA A 47 -11.41 -9.54 -14.73
CA ALA A 47 -12.41 -8.50 -14.48
C ALA A 47 -13.71 -9.07 -13.90
N ARG A 48 -14.22 -10.15 -14.50
CA ARG A 48 -15.41 -10.84 -14.00
C ARG A 48 -15.20 -11.51 -12.65
N HIS A 49 -14.02 -12.09 -12.40
CA HIS A 49 -13.69 -12.64 -11.09
C HIS A 49 -13.72 -11.55 -10.02
N TYR A 50 -13.04 -10.41 -10.28
CA TYR A 50 -13.00 -9.27 -9.38
C TYR A 50 -14.40 -8.71 -9.11
N ALA A 51 -15.19 -8.47 -10.16
CA ALA A 51 -16.55 -7.95 -10.02
C ALA A 51 -17.42 -8.85 -9.15
N ARG A 52 -17.34 -10.17 -9.31
CA ARG A 52 -18.07 -11.12 -8.46
C ARG A 52 -17.61 -11.06 -7.00
N VAL A 53 -16.29 -11.03 -6.73
CA VAL A 53 -15.76 -11.01 -5.36
C VAL A 53 -16.11 -9.71 -4.64
N ARG A 54 -16.12 -8.58 -5.38
CA ARG A 54 -16.41 -7.25 -4.83
C ARG A 54 -17.85 -6.78 -5.02
N ALA A 55 -18.71 -7.62 -5.59
CA ALA A 55 -20.11 -7.30 -5.91
C ALA A 55 -20.26 -6.04 -6.79
N ILE A 56 -19.31 -5.83 -7.72
CA ILE A 56 -19.34 -4.69 -8.64
C ILE A 56 -20.36 -4.98 -9.75
N PRO A 57 -21.24 -4.00 -10.08
CA PRO A 57 -22.21 -4.15 -11.14
C PRO A 57 -21.56 -4.49 -12.50
N GLU A 58 -22.20 -5.38 -13.28
CA GLU A 58 -21.69 -5.76 -14.62
C GLU A 58 -21.57 -4.53 -15.56
N ASP A 59 -22.46 -3.55 -15.42
CA ASP A 59 -22.42 -2.30 -16.17
C ASP A 59 -21.17 -1.45 -15.88
N ASN A 60 -20.50 -1.70 -14.76
CA ASN A 60 -19.24 -1.01 -14.41
C ASN A 60 -17.99 -1.73 -14.97
N LEU A 61 -18.16 -2.83 -15.70
CA LEU A 61 -17.07 -3.50 -16.40
C LEU A 61 -16.89 -2.88 -17.79
N VAL A 62 -15.71 -2.34 -18.06
CA VAL A 62 -15.36 -1.66 -19.30
C VAL A 62 -14.30 -2.45 -20.05
N GLY A 63 -14.66 -3.03 -21.18
CA GLY A 63 -13.72 -3.68 -22.09
C GLY A 63 -13.35 -2.77 -23.25
N LEU A 64 -12.10 -2.32 -23.32
CA LEU A 64 -11.57 -1.57 -24.46
C LEU A 64 -10.60 -2.42 -25.28
N PRO A 65 -10.57 -2.29 -26.62
CA PRO A 65 -9.60 -3.01 -27.45
C PRO A 65 -8.25 -2.30 -27.44
N MET A 66 -7.35 -2.72 -26.54
CA MET A 66 -6.04 -2.12 -26.33
C MET A 66 -4.92 -2.89 -27.05
N PRO A 67 -3.73 -2.28 -27.24
CA PRO A 67 -2.51 -3.01 -27.60
C PRO A 67 -2.16 -4.09 -26.55
N PRO A 68 -1.51 -5.19 -26.95
CA PRO A 68 -1.07 -6.21 -26.01
C PRO A 68 0.22 -5.84 -25.26
N ASP A 69 0.88 -4.76 -25.69
CA ASP A 69 2.16 -4.32 -25.17
C ASP A 69 2.05 -3.77 -23.76
N GLU A 70 3.08 -3.93 -22.97
CA GLU A 70 3.17 -3.36 -21.62
C GLU A 70 3.40 -1.85 -21.64
N GLU A 71 4.09 -1.37 -22.67
CA GLU A 71 4.43 0.02 -22.93
C GLU A 71 3.80 0.49 -24.25
N ILE A 72 3.15 1.64 -24.20
CA ILE A 72 2.45 2.24 -25.34
C ILE A 72 2.89 3.70 -25.55
N SER A 73 2.63 4.24 -26.73
CA SER A 73 2.84 5.67 -26.97
C SER A 73 1.76 6.52 -26.27
N ARG A 74 2.05 7.81 -26.10
CA ARG A 74 1.07 8.79 -25.59
C ARG A 74 -0.18 8.83 -26.49
N GLU A 75 -0.01 8.84 -27.80
CA GLU A 75 -1.11 8.80 -28.77
C GLU A 75 -1.99 7.54 -28.60
N GLN A 76 -1.35 6.37 -28.44
CA GLN A 76 -2.09 5.13 -28.19
C GLN A 76 -2.85 5.16 -26.85
N PHE A 77 -2.27 5.76 -25.81
CA PHE A 77 -2.97 5.96 -24.55
C PHE A 77 -4.20 6.86 -24.72
N ASP A 78 -4.02 7.99 -25.39
CA ASP A 78 -5.08 8.97 -25.63
C ASP A 78 -6.23 8.35 -26.42
N GLU A 79 -5.93 7.78 -27.59
CA GLU A 79 -6.96 7.25 -28.51
C GLU A 79 -7.60 5.93 -28.06
N LYS A 80 -6.86 5.03 -27.41
CA LYS A 80 -7.35 3.68 -27.13
C LYS A 80 -7.81 3.50 -25.67
N ILE A 81 -7.43 4.39 -24.78
CA ILE A 81 -7.73 4.25 -23.34
C ILE A 81 -8.44 5.50 -22.82
N ARG A 82 -7.75 6.67 -22.79
CA ARG A 82 -8.28 7.89 -22.15
C ARG A 82 -9.59 8.37 -22.78
N ASP A 83 -9.58 8.65 -24.07
CA ASP A 83 -10.73 9.29 -24.74
C ASP A 83 -11.96 8.35 -24.80
N PRO A 84 -11.83 7.05 -25.13
CA PRO A 84 -12.94 6.12 -25.03
C PRO A 84 -13.49 5.99 -23.60
N LEU A 85 -12.61 6.01 -22.58
CA LEU A 85 -13.05 5.91 -21.19
C LEU A 85 -13.79 7.17 -20.74
N ARG A 86 -13.29 8.37 -21.08
CA ARG A 86 -13.98 9.66 -20.85
C ARG A 86 -15.39 9.65 -21.46
N LYS A 87 -15.51 9.23 -22.70
CA LYS A 87 -16.80 9.13 -23.38
C LYS A 87 -17.76 8.19 -22.62
N LEU A 88 -17.26 7.08 -22.07
CA LEU A 88 -18.06 6.18 -21.27
C LEU A 88 -18.49 6.80 -19.93
N PHE A 89 -17.60 7.52 -19.26
CA PHE A 89 -17.93 8.23 -18.02
C PHE A 89 -19.07 9.24 -18.23
N GLU A 90 -19.07 9.93 -19.37
CA GLU A 90 -20.15 10.85 -19.75
C GLU A 90 -21.46 10.11 -20.08
N THR A 91 -21.40 9.17 -21.00
CA THR A 91 -22.61 8.50 -21.51
C THR A 91 -23.30 7.65 -20.47
N ARG A 92 -22.56 7.15 -19.46
CA ARG A 92 -23.11 6.37 -18.35
C ARG A 92 -23.42 7.20 -17.10
N GLY A 93 -23.18 8.52 -17.17
CA GLY A 93 -23.42 9.44 -16.06
C GLY A 93 -22.61 9.11 -14.82
N TRP A 94 -21.35 8.64 -14.99
CA TRP A 94 -20.43 8.35 -13.89
C TRP A 94 -19.76 9.59 -13.33
N TRP A 95 -19.86 10.69 -14.03
CA TRP A 95 -19.61 12.04 -13.54
C TRP A 95 -20.72 12.98 -14.03
N ASP A 96 -20.92 14.06 -13.30
CA ASP A 96 -21.75 15.18 -13.74
C ASP A 96 -20.82 16.28 -14.24
N ARG A 97 -21.24 17.03 -15.28
CA ARG A 97 -20.50 18.21 -15.73
C ARG A 97 -21.08 19.48 -15.11
N THR A 98 -20.18 20.39 -14.73
CA THR A 98 -20.53 21.76 -14.34
C THR A 98 -19.88 22.72 -15.30
N GLU A 99 -20.55 23.86 -15.59
CA GLU A 99 -19.94 24.95 -16.34
C GLU A 99 -18.76 25.52 -15.53
N GLY A 100 -17.55 25.43 -16.08
CA GLY A 100 -16.37 26.08 -15.50
C GLY A 100 -16.36 27.59 -15.74
N ALA A 101 -15.46 28.29 -15.07
CA ALA A 101 -15.33 29.75 -15.18
C ALA A 101 -15.03 30.27 -16.60
N ASP A 102 -14.59 29.38 -17.50
CA ASP A 102 -14.19 29.69 -18.89
C ASP A 102 -15.15 29.11 -19.92
N ASP A 103 -16.43 28.92 -19.61
CA ASP A 103 -17.45 28.24 -20.45
C ASP A 103 -17.07 26.82 -20.92
N GLN A 104 -16.06 26.22 -20.34
CA GLN A 104 -15.71 24.83 -20.58
C GLN A 104 -16.35 23.94 -19.51
N ALA A 105 -17.14 22.95 -19.96
CA ALA A 105 -17.75 22.01 -19.05
C ALA A 105 -16.69 21.12 -18.38
N GLN A 106 -16.56 21.19 -17.06
CA GLN A 106 -15.66 20.35 -16.27
C GLN A 106 -16.46 19.32 -15.46
N PRO A 107 -15.87 18.15 -15.11
CA PRO A 107 -16.52 17.23 -14.19
C PRO A 107 -16.81 17.92 -12.86
N GLY A 108 -18.07 18.02 -12.52
CA GLY A 108 -18.52 18.66 -11.27
C GLY A 108 -18.53 17.71 -10.07
N SER A 109 -18.90 16.46 -10.29
CA SER A 109 -18.84 15.40 -9.29
C SER A 109 -18.65 14.03 -9.96
N PHE A 110 -17.92 13.14 -9.28
CA PHE A 110 -17.77 11.75 -9.69
C PHE A 110 -18.67 10.86 -8.86
N LYS A 111 -19.54 10.08 -9.51
CA LYS A 111 -20.26 8.95 -8.89
C LYS A 111 -19.34 7.73 -8.77
N CYS A 112 -18.49 7.52 -9.78
CA CYS A 112 -17.44 6.52 -9.74
C CYS A 112 -16.12 7.18 -9.33
N LYS A 113 -15.61 6.79 -8.18
CA LYS A 113 -14.42 7.36 -7.51
C LYS A 113 -13.17 6.49 -7.63
N VAL A 114 -13.36 5.21 -7.97
CA VAL A 114 -12.29 4.22 -8.05
C VAL A 114 -12.29 3.56 -9.43
N LEU A 115 -11.13 3.48 -10.03
CA LEU A 115 -10.88 2.76 -11.28
C LEU A 115 -9.90 1.61 -11.03
N VAL A 116 -10.22 0.41 -11.48
CA VAL A 116 -9.38 -0.77 -11.32
C VAL A 116 -8.98 -1.30 -12.68
N THR A 117 -7.70 -1.25 -12.99
CA THR A 117 -7.15 -1.79 -14.24
C THR A 117 -6.75 -3.25 -14.07
N MET A 118 -7.10 -4.10 -15.04
CA MET A 118 -6.80 -5.52 -15.00
C MET A 118 -5.52 -5.86 -15.78
N ARG A 119 -4.88 -6.97 -15.43
CA ARG A 119 -3.81 -7.56 -16.25
C ARG A 119 -4.27 -7.64 -17.70
N GLY A 120 -3.39 -7.23 -18.64
CA GLY A 120 -3.73 -7.05 -20.06
C GLY A 120 -3.93 -5.58 -20.45
N VAL A 121 -4.21 -4.69 -19.51
CA VAL A 121 -4.15 -3.23 -19.74
C VAL A 121 -2.68 -2.80 -19.72
N PRO A 122 -2.18 -2.05 -20.73
CA PRO A 122 -0.86 -1.43 -20.69
C PRO A 122 -0.62 -0.66 -19.39
N TYR A 123 0.63 -0.60 -18.93
CA TYR A 123 0.92 0.09 -17.66
C TYR A 123 1.99 1.18 -17.75
N LYS A 124 2.68 1.27 -18.90
CA LYS A 124 3.68 2.29 -19.17
C LYS A 124 3.31 3.12 -20.40
N ILE A 125 3.60 4.41 -20.34
CA ILE A 125 3.55 5.33 -21.47
C ILE A 125 4.96 5.77 -21.77
N ALA A 126 5.45 5.45 -22.97
CA ALA A 126 6.78 5.80 -23.41
C ALA A 126 6.99 7.31 -23.52
N ARG A 127 8.23 7.72 -23.32
CA ARG A 127 8.65 9.11 -23.54
C ARG A 127 8.42 9.53 -24.97
N THR A 128 7.83 10.70 -25.17
CA THR A 128 7.69 11.34 -26.49
C THR A 128 8.71 12.47 -26.66
N PRO A 129 9.15 12.76 -27.92
CA PRO A 129 10.10 13.81 -28.19
C PRO A 129 9.50 15.23 -28.14
N GLU A 130 8.29 15.41 -27.63
CA GLU A 130 7.63 16.71 -27.58
C GLU A 130 8.46 17.74 -26.81
N THR A 131 8.65 18.89 -27.45
CA THR A 131 9.32 20.04 -26.85
C THR A 131 8.34 20.77 -25.94
N ILE A 132 8.64 20.79 -24.65
CA ILE A 132 7.87 21.56 -23.69
C ILE A 132 8.22 23.04 -23.88
N PRO A 133 7.22 23.93 -24.03
CA PRO A 133 7.47 25.36 -24.08
C PRO A 133 8.26 25.85 -22.87
N ALA A 134 9.30 26.66 -23.09
CA ALA A 134 10.20 27.12 -22.02
C ALA A 134 9.47 27.80 -20.85
N ASN A 135 8.37 28.52 -21.14
CA ASN A 135 7.52 29.14 -20.10
C ASN A 135 6.76 28.16 -19.21
N GLN A 136 6.67 26.90 -19.57
CA GLN A 136 6.10 25.84 -18.74
C GLN A 136 7.16 25.14 -17.88
N LEU A 137 8.43 25.20 -18.28
CA LEU A 137 9.56 24.62 -17.55
C LEU A 137 9.87 25.40 -16.25
N GLU A 138 9.77 26.73 -16.28
CA GLU A 138 10.08 27.60 -15.15
C GLU A 138 9.14 27.43 -13.94
N LYS A 139 7.96 26.88 -14.14
CA LYS A 139 6.93 26.73 -13.10
C LYS A 139 6.99 25.40 -12.32
N ARG A 140 8.02 24.58 -12.53
CA ARG A 140 8.10 23.23 -11.97
C ARG A 140 9.36 23.04 -11.11
N PRO A 141 9.32 23.40 -9.83
CA PRO A 141 10.52 23.44 -8.98
C PRO A 141 11.15 22.07 -8.67
N PHE A 142 10.50 20.94 -9.05
CA PHE A 142 10.94 19.62 -8.66
C PHE A 142 11.10 18.61 -9.82
N ALA A 143 11.05 19.04 -11.08
CA ALA A 143 11.28 18.13 -12.20
C ALA A 143 12.79 18.02 -12.48
N PRO A 144 13.46 16.93 -12.10
CA PRO A 144 14.89 16.72 -12.35
C PRO A 144 15.20 16.56 -13.85
N ASP A 145 14.20 16.09 -14.61
CA ASP A 145 14.18 16.16 -16.06
C ASP A 145 12.92 16.92 -16.52
N PRO A 146 13.03 18.23 -16.76
CA PRO A 146 11.90 19.04 -17.20
C PRO A 146 11.33 18.64 -18.57
N LYS A 147 11.99 17.71 -19.28
CA LYS A 147 11.53 17.17 -20.56
C LYS A 147 10.94 15.76 -20.41
N GLY A 148 10.97 15.17 -19.20
CA GLY A 148 10.40 13.86 -18.92
C GLY A 148 8.89 13.90 -19.00
N ASN A 149 8.30 13.07 -19.85
CA ASN A 149 6.87 12.92 -20.04
C ASN A 149 6.43 11.46 -20.11
N GLU A 150 7.36 10.54 -19.82
CA GLU A 150 7.02 9.14 -19.56
C GLU A 150 6.27 9.01 -18.24
N SER A 151 5.25 8.15 -18.21
CA SER A 151 4.40 7.98 -17.04
C SER A 151 3.81 6.58 -16.92
N SER A 152 3.20 6.27 -15.80
CA SER A 152 2.32 5.11 -15.70
C SER A 152 0.94 5.44 -16.27
N VAL A 153 0.33 4.46 -16.93
CA VAL A 153 -1.06 4.54 -17.38
C VAL A 153 -2.01 4.85 -16.22
N ASP A 154 -1.76 4.25 -15.06
CA ASP A 154 -2.61 4.42 -13.88
C ASP A 154 -2.56 5.85 -13.33
N SER A 155 -1.36 6.46 -13.31
CA SER A 155 -1.20 7.84 -12.86
C SER A 155 -1.90 8.85 -13.79
N GLU A 156 -1.88 8.60 -15.10
CA GLU A 156 -2.65 9.39 -16.06
C GLU A 156 -4.16 9.19 -15.90
N LEU A 157 -4.60 7.96 -15.64
CA LEU A 157 -6.01 7.67 -15.40
C LEU A 157 -6.54 8.30 -14.11
N SER A 158 -5.69 8.57 -13.12
CA SER A 158 -6.09 9.34 -11.93
C SER A 158 -6.52 10.76 -12.29
N LEU A 159 -6.07 11.31 -13.43
CA LEU A 159 -6.41 12.63 -13.96
C LEU A 159 -7.48 12.56 -15.06
N LEU A 160 -8.23 11.46 -15.16
CA LEU A 160 -9.21 11.26 -16.24
C LEU A 160 -10.21 12.43 -16.39
N GLY A 161 -10.56 13.07 -15.29
CA GLY A 161 -11.48 14.21 -15.25
C GLY A 161 -10.84 15.56 -15.59
N VAL A 162 -9.52 15.65 -15.69
CA VAL A 162 -8.83 16.90 -16.05
C VAL A 162 -8.77 17.03 -17.56
N GLU A 163 -9.37 18.07 -18.13
CA GLU A 163 -9.49 18.21 -19.58
C GLU A 163 -8.17 18.42 -20.30
N SER A 164 -7.36 19.32 -19.78
CA SER A 164 -6.03 19.61 -20.32
C SER A 164 -5.02 19.86 -19.23
N TYR A 165 -3.87 19.27 -19.38
CA TYR A 165 -2.70 19.49 -18.52
C TYR A 165 -1.43 19.26 -19.33
N SER A 166 -0.35 19.87 -18.86
CA SER A 166 0.94 19.61 -19.49
C SER A 166 1.42 18.20 -19.15
N ILE A 167 1.69 17.39 -20.16
CA ILE A 167 2.26 16.05 -20.03
C ILE A 167 3.73 16.04 -19.61
N ALA A 168 4.34 17.20 -19.54
CA ALA A 168 5.74 17.34 -19.18
C ALA A 168 5.93 17.49 -17.68
N GLY A 169 6.59 16.53 -17.08
CA GLY A 169 6.82 16.43 -15.64
C GLY A 169 5.53 16.12 -14.86
N GLN A 170 5.67 16.11 -13.57
CA GLN A 170 4.60 15.72 -12.64
C GLN A 170 3.54 16.80 -12.44
N ILE A 171 2.36 16.36 -12.02
CA ILE A 171 1.27 17.21 -11.54
C ILE A 171 1.10 16.95 -10.04
N ASN A 172 0.86 18.00 -9.26
CA ASN A 172 0.59 17.85 -7.83
C ASN A 172 -0.68 17.01 -7.62
N ASN A 173 -0.59 16.01 -6.78
CA ASN A 173 -1.73 15.20 -6.41
C ASN A 173 -2.61 15.95 -5.39
N PRO A 174 -3.87 16.29 -5.70
CA PRO A 174 -4.74 17.00 -4.78
C PRO A 174 -5.14 16.14 -3.55
N TYR A 175 -5.00 14.82 -3.65
CA TYR A 175 -5.31 13.89 -2.56
C TYR A 175 -4.09 13.58 -1.66
N PHE A 176 -2.92 14.13 -1.96
CA PHE A 176 -1.73 13.96 -1.14
C PHE A 176 -1.93 14.49 0.28
N ARG A 177 -1.65 13.67 1.28
CA ARG A 177 -1.78 13.97 2.72
C ARG A 177 -3.21 14.29 3.19
N GLN A 178 -4.23 13.99 2.40
CA GLN A 178 -5.60 14.09 2.89
C GLN A 178 -5.86 13.05 3.98
N ASP A 179 -6.89 13.30 4.78
CA ASP A 179 -7.32 12.46 5.91
C ASP A 179 -8.84 12.14 5.86
N GLN A 180 -9.42 12.23 4.68
CA GLN A 180 -10.83 11.94 4.41
C GLN A 180 -10.95 10.89 3.30
N SER A 181 -12.01 10.08 3.36
CA SER A 181 -12.27 9.09 2.29
C SER A 181 -12.41 9.78 0.93
N VAL A 182 -12.00 9.07 -0.12
CA VAL A 182 -12.22 9.53 -1.50
C VAL A 182 -13.71 9.79 -1.78
N MET A 183 -14.60 9.13 -1.06
CA MET A 183 -16.05 9.34 -1.17
C MET A 183 -16.47 10.72 -0.67
N ASP A 184 -15.77 11.25 0.33
CA ASP A 184 -16.02 12.57 0.94
C ASP A 184 -15.15 13.67 0.32
N PHE A 185 -14.18 13.29 -0.52
CA PHE A 185 -13.25 14.21 -1.15
C PHE A 185 -13.94 14.98 -2.29
N SER A 186 -13.97 16.30 -2.16
CA SER A 186 -14.73 17.19 -3.03
C SER A 186 -14.10 17.46 -4.40
N ASN A 187 -12.81 17.10 -4.62
CA ASN A 187 -12.16 17.29 -5.91
C ASN A 187 -12.75 16.33 -6.95
N ALA A 188 -13.52 16.89 -7.88
CA ALA A 188 -14.25 16.15 -8.90
C ALA A 188 -13.36 15.59 -10.03
N SER A 189 -12.12 16.07 -10.15
CA SER A 189 -11.24 15.70 -11.28
C SER A 189 -10.29 14.54 -10.98
N PHE A 190 -10.40 13.91 -9.80
CA PHE A 190 -9.47 12.90 -9.31
C PHE A 190 -10.15 11.53 -9.12
N LEU A 191 -9.45 10.47 -9.56
CA LEU A 191 -9.82 9.06 -9.31
C LEU A 191 -8.72 8.32 -8.55
N VAL A 192 -9.10 7.50 -7.60
CA VAL A 192 -8.21 6.48 -7.05
C VAL A 192 -8.06 5.36 -8.08
N VAL A 193 -6.85 5.07 -8.53
CA VAL A 193 -6.56 4.02 -9.51
C VAL A 193 -5.73 2.91 -8.86
N GLY A 194 -6.17 1.67 -8.98
CA GLY A 194 -5.40 0.50 -8.58
C GLY A 194 -5.33 -0.52 -9.70
N ARG A 195 -4.29 -1.35 -9.69
CA ARG A 195 -4.02 -2.33 -10.72
C ARG A 195 -4.00 -3.73 -10.15
N ILE A 196 -4.81 -4.63 -10.72
CA ILE A 196 -4.72 -6.07 -10.46
C ILE A 196 -3.93 -6.69 -11.61
N ASP A 197 -2.62 -6.70 -11.45
CA ASP A 197 -1.68 -7.19 -12.44
C ASP A 197 -0.48 -7.84 -11.74
N GLY A 198 0.27 -8.66 -12.45
CA GLY A 198 1.41 -9.37 -11.90
C GLY A 198 1.90 -10.49 -12.82
N PRO A 199 2.80 -11.36 -12.35
CA PRO A 199 3.45 -12.38 -13.17
C PRO A 199 2.52 -13.38 -13.86
N SER A 200 1.36 -13.70 -13.24
CA SER A 200 0.40 -14.64 -13.83
C SER A 200 -1.05 -14.32 -13.46
N LEU A 201 -1.99 -14.84 -14.24
CA LEU A 201 -3.42 -14.77 -13.94
C LEU A 201 -3.75 -15.40 -12.57
N ALA A 202 -3.09 -16.50 -12.21
CA ALA A 202 -3.27 -17.18 -10.93
C ALA A 202 -2.86 -16.28 -9.76
N ILE A 203 -1.74 -15.57 -9.86
CA ILE A 203 -1.27 -14.60 -8.86
C ILE A 203 -2.27 -13.46 -8.75
N CYS A 204 -2.75 -12.90 -9.86
CA CYS A 204 -3.74 -11.82 -9.84
C CYS A 204 -5.06 -12.24 -9.15
N LYS A 205 -5.56 -13.45 -9.42
CA LYS A 205 -6.75 -13.99 -8.74
C LYS A 205 -6.49 -14.18 -7.24
N ARG A 206 -5.34 -14.74 -6.86
CA ARG A 206 -4.95 -14.92 -5.46
C ARG A 206 -4.92 -13.58 -4.72
N MET A 207 -4.36 -12.51 -5.32
CA MET A 207 -4.34 -11.17 -4.70
C MET A 207 -5.76 -10.71 -4.32
N ILE A 208 -6.74 -10.91 -5.20
CA ILE A 208 -8.15 -10.57 -4.95
C ILE A 208 -8.71 -11.41 -3.80
N ASP A 209 -8.55 -12.73 -3.88
CA ASP A 209 -9.14 -13.68 -2.95
C ASP A 209 -8.52 -13.56 -1.56
N ASP A 210 -7.21 -13.33 -1.47
CA ASP A 210 -6.49 -13.12 -0.22
C ASP A 210 -6.88 -11.80 0.45
N ALA A 211 -6.95 -10.70 -0.31
CA ALA A 211 -7.40 -9.41 0.21
C ALA A 211 -8.80 -9.54 0.80
N ARG A 212 -9.73 -10.14 0.06
CA ARG A 212 -11.12 -10.32 0.52
C ARG A 212 -11.24 -11.18 1.76
N ALA A 213 -10.47 -12.27 1.82
CA ALA A 213 -10.52 -13.18 2.97
C ALA A 213 -9.93 -12.55 4.23
N VAL A 214 -8.84 -11.79 4.11
CA VAL A 214 -8.17 -11.14 5.25
C VAL A 214 -9.00 -9.96 5.79
N GLU A 215 -9.76 -9.26 4.98
CA GLU A 215 -10.69 -8.22 5.46
C GLU A 215 -11.70 -8.73 6.49
N GLU A 216 -12.03 -10.02 6.47
CA GLU A 216 -12.98 -10.61 7.44
C GLU A 216 -12.37 -10.83 8.82
N SER A 217 -11.07 -11.17 8.89
CA SER A 217 -10.35 -11.50 10.14
C SER A 217 -9.32 -10.46 10.57
N GLY A 218 -8.91 -9.55 9.67
CA GLY A 218 -7.78 -8.65 9.82
C GLY A 218 -6.46 -9.29 9.45
N LEU A 219 -5.45 -8.46 9.17
CA LEU A 219 -4.07 -8.89 8.89
C LEU A 219 -3.29 -9.04 10.19
N TRP A 220 -2.79 -10.24 10.44
CA TRP A 220 -2.02 -10.60 11.62
C TRP A 220 -0.67 -11.20 11.22
N GLY A 221 0.38 -10.87 11.93
CA GLY A 221 1.74 -11.35 11.66
C GLY A 221 2.80 -10.38 12.11
N MET A 222 4.01 -10.59 11.62
CA MET A 222 5.19 -9.76 11.88
C MET A 222 5.30 -8.63 10.86
N ALA A 223 5.89 -7.51 11.28
CA ALA A 223 6.40 -6.47 10.39
C ALA A 223 7.93 -6.56 10.30
N TYR A 224 8.45 -6.38 9.09
CA TYR A 224 9.88 -6.34 8.81
C TYR A 224 10.23 -5.03 8.11
N LEU A 225 11.15 -4.29 8.70
CA LEU A 225 11.63 -3.00 8.21
C LEU A 225 13.12 -3.12 7.86
N ASP A 226 13.46 -2.81 6.62
CA ASP A 226 14.80 -2.99 6.06
C ASP A 226 15.34 -1.62 5.63
N LEU A 227 16.13 -0.97 6.51
CA LEU A 227 16.63 0.39 6.33
C LEU A 227 17.86 0.39 5.42
N ALA A 228 17.97 1.39 4.54
CA ALA A 228 19.10 1.48 3.61
C ALA A 228 20.44 1.82 4.29
N ARG A 229 20.44 2.70 5.27
CA ARG A 229 21.62 3.15 6.03
C ARG A 229 22.84 3.52 5.15
N LYS A 230 22.59 4.08 3.97
CA LYS A 230 23.63 4.42 2.97
C LYS A 230 24.10 5.87 3.01
N GLY A 231 23.70 6.65 4.03
CA GLY A 231 24.11 8.05 4.23
C GLY A 231 23.32 9.04 3.38
N ALA A 232 23.98 10.17 3.04
CA ALA A 232 23.32 11.30 2.40
C ALA A 232 22.49 10.91 1.15
N GLY A 233 21.26 11.42 1.09
CA GLY A 233 20.29 11.13 0.04
C GLY A 233 19.35 9.96 0.34
N TYR A 234 19.64 9.14 1.36
CA TYR A 234 18.80 8.01 1.76
C TYR A 234 18.06 8.26 3.09
N GLU A 235 18.39 9.32 3.83
CA GLU A 235 17.84 9.58 5.17
C GLU A 235 16.33 9.73 5.16
N LEU A 236 15.74 10.30 4.10
CA LEU A 236 14.29 10.52 4.04
C LEU A 236 13.51 9.20 4.06
N GLY A 237 13.96 8.21 3.31
CA GLY A 237 13.31 6.89 3.30
C GLY A 237 13.53 6.13 4.60
N ASP A 238 14.75 6.20 5.19
CA ASP A 238 15.01 5.63 6.50
C ASP A 238 14.13 6.28 7.58
N GLN A 239 13.88 7.59 7.51
CA GLN A 239 12.96 8.29 8.41
C GLN A 239 11.51 7.78 8.27
N TRP A 240 11.04 7.45 7.08
CA TRP A 240 9.72 6.85 6.90
C TRP A 240 9.63 5.49 7.60
N LEU A 241 10.66 4.67 7.48
CA LEU A 241 10.70 3.34 8.11
C LEU A 241 10.80 3.43 9.65
N GLU A 242 11.58 4.36 10.19
CA GLU A 242 11.63 4.61 11.64
C GLU A 242 10.25 5.07 12.18
N LYS A 243 9.53 5.95 11.47
CA LYS A 243 8.16 6.32 11.83
C LYS A 243 7.18 5.13 11.77
N ILE A 244 7.35 4.23 10.79
CA ILE A 244 6.55 2.99 10.74
C ILE A 244 6.83 2.12 11.98
N ALA A 245 8.09 2.04 12.41
CA ALA A 245 8.44 1.32 13.63
C ALA A 245 7.76 1.91 14.88
N GLU A 246 7.72 3.23 15.00
CA GLU A 246 7.00 3.92 16.07
C GLU A 246 5.50 3.62 16.04
N MET A 247 4.85 3.77 14.87
CA MET A 247 3.43 3.45 14.71
C MET A 247 3.11 1.99 14.99
N ASN A 248 3.99 1.07 14.59
CA ASN A 248 3.83 -0.36 14.91
C ASN A 248 3.92 -0.61 16.41
N ARG A 249 4.87 0.02 17.11
CA ARG A 249 4.98 -0.07 18.56
C ARG A 249 3.70 0.39 19.25
N GLU A 250 3.15 1.53 18.84
CA GLU A 250 1.87 2.07 19.37
C GLU A 250 0.68 1.16 19.05
N ALA A 251 0.64 0.55 17.86
CA ALA A 251 -0.39 -0.38 17.45
C ALA A 251 -0.19 -1.81 17.99
N GLY A 252 0.91 -2.08 18.69
CA GLY A 252 1.27 -3.41 19.21
C GLY A 252 1.67 -4.42 18.13
N ILE A 253 2.04 -3.98 16.92
CA ILE A 253 2.47 -4.86 15.83
C ILE A 253 3.92 -5.30 16.07
N PRO A 254 4.20 -6.61 16.23
CA PRO A 254 5.55 -7.08 16.45
C PRO A 254 6.43 -6.79 15.24
N THR A 255 7.52 -6.06 15.46
CA THR A 255 8.34 -5.49 14.39
C THR A 255 9.81 -5.83 14.55
N VAL A 256 10.40 -6.34 13.49
CA VAL A 256 11.86 -6.50 13.35
C VAL A 256 12.38 -5.39 12.47
N ILE A 257 13.43 -4.71 12.91
CA ILE A 257 14.07 -3.62 12.19
C ILE A 257 15.50 -4.01 11.86
N ASP A 258 15.82 -4.09 10.58
CA ASP A 258 17.20 -4.21 10.12
C ASP A 258 17.79 -2.82 9.85
N ARG A 259 18.91 -2.52 10.54
CA ARG A 259 19.66 -1.27 10.40
C ARG A 259 21.00 -1.47 9.72
N HIS A 260 21.19 -2.63 9.11
CA HIS A 260 22.38 -2.94 8.33
C HIS A 260 22.27 -2.27 6.93
N PRO A 261 23.36 -1.78 6.31
CA PRO A 261 23.31 -1.14 5.00
C PRO A 261 23.01 -2.10 3.84
N ASP A 262 23.18 -3.41 4.04
CA ASP A 262 22.75 -4.45 3.11
C ASP A 262 21.35 -4.93 3.48
N THR A 263 20.55 -5.37 2.50
CA THR A 263 19.24 -5.95 2.75
C THR A 263 19.35 -7.26 3.53
N TYR A 264 18.26 -7.72 4.13
CA TYR A 264 18.20 -9.04 4.78
C TYR A 264 18.92 -10.12 3.98
N VAL A 265 19.62 -11.02 4.64
CA VAL A 265 20.27 -12.16 3.97
C VAL A 265 19.25 -13.14 3.40
N THR A 266 19.63 -13.90 2.38
CA THR A 266 18.73 -14.82 1.64
C THR A 266 18.03 -15.83 2.53
N ASN A 267 18.72 -16.34 3.55
CA ASN A 267 18.18 -17.32 4.47
C ASN A 267 17.60 -16.71 5.76
N TYR A 268 17.38 -15.40 5.79
CA TYR A 268 16.70 -14.77 6.93
C TYR A 268 15.27 -15.30 7.04
N PRO A 269 14.88 -15.87 8.20
CA PRO A 269 13.56 -16.45 8.36
C PRO A 269 12.52 -15.33 8.58
N MET A 270 12.14 -14.64 7.54
CA MET A 270 11.12 -13.59 7.59
C MET A 270 9.73 -14.22 7.84
N SER A 271 9.63 -14.97 8.94
CA SER A 271 8.46 -15.77 9.29
C SER A 271 7.22 -14.91 9.48
N HIS A 272 6.09 -15.40 8.98
CA HIS A 272 4.79 -14.75 9.11
C HIS A 272 4.78 -13.27 8.69
N ALA A 273 5.56 -12.91 7.67
CA ALA A 273 5.68 -11.54 7.18
C ALA A 273 4.33 -11.03 6.65
N ALA A 274 3.62 -10.28 7.49
CA ALA A 274 2.37 -9.58 7.14
C ALA A 274 2.65 -8.20 6.54
N LEU A 275 3.71 -7.55 7.01
CA LEU A 275 4.18 -6.26 6.53
C LEU A 275 5.68 -6.34 6.21
N TYR A 276 6.05 -5.81 5.07
CA TYR A 276 7.45 -5.58 4.70
C TYR A 276 7.59 -4.19 4.09
N TYR A 277 8.49 -3.40 4.63
CA TYR A 277 8.91 -2.12 4.05
C TYR A 277 10.42 -2.08 4.02
N GLY A 278 10.99 -1.97 2.81
CA GLY A 278 12.44 -1.97 2.65
C GLY A 278 12.92 -1.06 1.54
N TRP A 279 14.22 -0.78 1.53
CA TRP A 279 14.99 -0.11 0.51
C TRP A 279 16.48 -0.12 0.89
N TYR A 280 17.44 0.05 0.09
CA TYR A 280 17.45 0.33 -1.32
C TYR A 280 18.36 -0.69 -2.02
N SER A 281 17.81 -1.56 -2.84
CA SER A 281 18.56 -2.50 -3.67
C SER A 281 18.00 -2.49 -5.09
N HIS A 282 18.91 -2.56 -6.09
CA HIS A 282 18.53 -2.47 -7.51
C HIS A 282 17.71 -3.68 -7.99
N HIS A 283 18.04 -4.85 -7.48
CA HIS A 283 17.35 -6.09 -7.78
C HIS A 283 16.82 -6.73 -6.51
N ARG A 284 15.84 -7.63 -6.68
CA ARG A 284 15.37 -8.46 -5.56
C ARG A 284 16.56 -9.08 -4.82
N SER A 285 16.47 -9.10 -3.53
CA SER A 285 17.51 -9.62 -2.62
C SER A 285 16.87 -10.23 -1.38
N GLY A 286 17.68 -10.70 -0.47
CA GLY A 286 17.22 -11.25 0.78
C GLY A 286 16.31 -12.48 0.61
N PRO A 287 15.30 -12.63 1.46
CA PRO A 287 14.37 -13.78 1.41
C PRO A 287 13.67 -13.99 0.06
N LEU A 288 13.51 -12.94 -0.76
CA LEU A 288 12.93 -13.07 -2.11
C LEU A 288 13.82 -13.83 -3.11
N LEU A 289 15.05 -14.18 -2.72
CA LEU A 289 15.91 -15.12 -3.47
C LEU A 289 15.68 -16.59 -3.08
N ASN A 290 14.99 -16.83 -1.96
CA ASN A 290 14.63 -18.17 -1.52
C ASN A 290 13.25 -18.53 -2.07
N GLU A 291 13.17 -19.55 -2.93
CA GLU A 291 11.93 -19.97 -3.57
C GLU A 291 10.89 -20.53 -2.59
N GLU A 292 11.31 -20.99 -1.41
CA GLU A 292 10.42 -21.47 -0.35
C GLU A 292 9.81 -20.35 0.49
N PHE A 293 10.37 -19.14 0.42
CA PHE A 293 9.84 -18.00 1.15
C PHE A 293 8.46 -17.60 0.64
N GLN A 294 7.53 -17.39 1.55
CA GLN A 294 6.21 -16.85 1.25
C GLN A 294 5.81 -15.78 2.26
N PHE A 295 5.29 -14.68 1.76
CA PHE A 295 4.59 -13.72 2.60
C PHE A 295 3.33 -14.33 3.20
N LYS A 296 2.92 -13.83 4.34
CA LYS A 296 1.64 -14.22 4.93
C LYS A 296 0.47 -13.79 4.02
N ARG A 297 -0.58 -14.60 4.01
CA ARG A 297 -1.80 -14.31 3.26
C ARG A 297 -2.30 -12.90 3.56
N GLY A 298 -2.55 -12.10 2.55
CA GLY A 298 -2.98 -10.71 2.67
C GLY A 298 -1.87 -9.70 2.94
N ALA A 299 -0.60 -10.11 2.95
CA ALA A 299 0.52 -9.23 3.25
C ALA A 299 0.58 -8.01 2.33
N VAL A 300 0.96 -6.88 2.92
CA VAL A 300 1.38 -5.66 2.22
C VAL A 300 2.89 -5.56 2.29
N ALA A 301 3.54 -5.68 1.12
CA ALA A 301 5.00 -5.71 1.04
C ALA A 301 5.50 -4.72 0.00
N ILE A 302 6.39 -3.82 0.40
CA ILE A 302 6.86 -2.73 -0.44
C ILE A 302 8.38 -2.62 -0.36
N HIS A 303 9.05 -2.55 -1.52
CA HIS A 303 10.47 -2.22 -1.59
C HIS A 303 10.69 -1.01 -2.48
N LEU A 304 11.22 0.06 -1.90
CA LEU A 304 11.47 1.31 -2.60
C LEU A 304 12.70 1.20 -3.49
N HIS A 305 12.48 1.30 -4.76
CA HIS A 305 13.53 1.45 -5.76
C HIS A 305 12.95 2.05 -7.05
N SER A 306 13.77 2.82 -7.78
CA SER A 306 13.46 3.24 -9.14
C SER A 306 13.25 2.01 -10.03
N TYR A 307 12.32 2.11 -10.98
CA TYR A 307 11.99 0.99 -11.87
C TYR A 307 11.50 -0.28 -11.16
N SER A 308 11.04 -0.21 -9.90
CA SER A 308 10.60 -1.39 -9.14
C SER A 308 9.43 -2.14 -9.79
N ALA A 309 8.59 -1.44 -10.57
CA ALA A 309 7.48 -1.98 -11.35
C ALA A 309 7.73 -2.00 -12.88
N PHE A 310 8.95 -1.72 -13.36
CA PHE A 310 9.25 -1.66 -14.79
C PHE A 310 8.95 -2.99 -15.51
N GLU A 311 9.21 -4.12 -14.85
CA GLU A 311 8.95 -5.48 -15.31
C GLU A 311 7.97 -6.20 -14.35
N LEU A 312 6.85 -5.56 -14.00
CA LEU A 312 5.91 -6.05 -12.98
C LEU A 312 5.30 -7.44 -13.28
N ARG A 313 5.27 -7.85 -14.55
CA ARG A 313 4.79 -9.17 -14.97
C ARG A 313 5.89 -10.25 -14.95
N HIS A 314 7.12 -9.90 -14.56
CA HIS A 314 8.21 -10.88 -14.45
C HIS A 314 8.35 -11.36 -12.98
N PRO A 315 8.35 -12.69 -12.70
CA PRO A 315 8.32 -13.20 -11.32
C PRO A 315 9.66 -13.06 -10.59
N THR A 316 10.76 -12.77 -11.29
CA THR A 316 12.11 -12.77 -10.69
C THR A 316 12.91 -11.49 -10.96
N ARG A 317 12.35 -10.52 -11.67
CA ARG A 317 13.04 -9.26 -11.99
C ARG A 317 12.45 -8.10 -11.23
N ARG A 318 13.32 -7.12 -10.90
CA ARG A 318 12.94 -5.95 -10.13
C ARG A 318 12.35 -6.34 -8.77
N TRP A 319 11.28 -5.67 -8.30
CA TRP A 319 10.71 -5.89 -6.99
C TRP A 319 9.23 -6.27 -6.98
N CYS A 320 8.39 -5.52 -7.69
CA CYS A 320 6.94 -5.71 -7.60
C CYS A 320 6.49 -7.11 -8.04
N GLY A 321 6.97 -7.60 -9.19
CA GLY A 321 6.66 -8.94 -9.67
C GLY A 321 7.08 -10.04 -8.69
N PRO A 322 8.34 -10.07 -8.22
CA PRO A 322 8.80 -11.01 -7.19
C PRO A 322 8.00 -10.93 -5.89
N ILE A 323 7.73 -9.75 -5.35
CA ILE A 323 6.91 -9.57 -4.13
C ILE A 323 5.55 -10.24 -4.29
N LEU A 324 4.87 -10.01 -5.43
CA LEU A 324 3.59 -10.64 -5.71
C LEU A 324 3.72 -12.14 -5.93
N ALA A 325 4.78 -12.61 -6.58
CA ALA A 325 5.04 -14.05 -6.78
C ALA A 325 5.25 -14.78 -5.44
N HIS A 326 5.88 -14.13 -4.47
CA HIS A 326 6.08 -14.66 -3.12
C HIS A 326 4.89 -14.44 -2.15
N GLY A 327 3.70 -14.13 -2.65
CA GLY A 327 2.49 -14.22 -1.84
C GLY A 327 1.90 -12.90 -1.35
N ALA A 328 2.54 -11.76 -1.50
CA ALA A 328 1.94 -10.49 -1.11
C ALA A 328 0.63 -10.20 -1.87
N ALA A 329 -0.35 -9.62 -1.19
CA ALA A 329 -1.63 -9.24 -1.77
C ALA A 329 -1.58 -7.83 -2.37
N ALA A 330 -0.70 -6.96 -1.88
CA ALA A 330 -0.52 -5.61 -2.39
C ALA A 330 0.93 -5.12 -2.28
N THR A 331 1.33 -4.31 -3.26
CA THR A 331 2.59 -3.57 -3.28
C THR A 331 2.41 -2.26 -4.06
N VAL A 332 3.32 -1.31 -3.87
CA VAL A 332 3.44 -0.14 -4.74
C VAL A 332 4.80 -0.12 -5.41
N GLY A 333 4.89 0.53 -6.56
CA GLY A 333 6.17 0.64 -7.26
C GLY A 333 6.17 1.77 -8.28
N ASN A 334 7.27 1.86 -9.02
CA ASN A 334 7.50 2.88 -10.02
C ASN A 334 7.90 2.23 -11.34
N VAL A 335 7.26 2.66 -12.43
CA VAL A 335 7.52 2.08 -13.76
C VAL A 335 8.80 2.62 -14.40
N TYR A 336 9.26 3.80 -13.96
CA TYR A 336 10.51 4.43 -14.40
C TYR A 336 11.25 5.05 -13.20
N GLU A 337 11.98 6.17 -13.36
CA GLU A 337 12.68 6.90 -12.30
C GLU A 337 11.80 7.97 -11.65
N PRO A 338 11.21 7.74 -10.45
CA PRO A 338 10.27 8.68 -9.83
C PRO A 338 10.94 9.84 -9.10
N PHE A 339 12.20 9.69 -8.70
CA PHE A 339 12.88 10.45 -7.65
C PHE A 339 12.23 10.28 -6.26
N LEU A 340 13.06 10.22 -5.23
CA LEU A 340 12.60 9.89 -3.87
C LEU A 340 11.47 10.79 -3.37
N ALA A 341 11.52 12.08 -3.63
CA ALA A 341 10.52 13.03 -3.17
C ALA A 341 9.14 12.89 -3.87
N LEU A 342 9.07 12.20 -5.01
CA LEU A 342 7.87 12.09 -5.86
C LEU A 342 7.28 10.67 -5.91
N THR A 343 7.85 9.73 -5.15
CA THR A 343 7.29 8.39 -4.97
C THR A 343 6.37 8.32 -3.75
N HIS A 344 5.80 7.17 -3.50
CA HIS A 344 4.97 6.93 -2.32
C HIS A 344 5.76 7.13 -1.01
N HIS A 345 5.23 7.92 -0.09
CA HIS A 345 5.73 8.08 1.27
C HIS A 345 5.19 6.93 2.14
N PHE A 346 6.04 5.98 2.50
CA PHE A 346 5.62 4.73 3.16
C PHE A 346 5.01 4.94 4.53
N ASP A 347 5.50 5.92 5.30
CA ASP A 347 4.94 6.30 6.59
C ASP A 347 3.47 6.73 6.46
N ILE A 348 3.12 7.46 5.41
CA ILE A 348 1.74 7.85 5.14
C ILE A 348 0.88 6.65 4.74
N ILE A 349 1.37 5.76 3.83
CA ILE A 349 0.62 4.53 3.50
C ILE A 349 0.29 3.77 4.78
N HIS A 350 1.31 3.49 5.60
CA HIS A 350 1.15 2.71 6.82
C HIS A 350 0.18 3.36 7.80
N GLN A 351 0.32 4.66 8.04
CA GLN A 351 -0.56 5.43 8.91
C GLN A 351 -2.03 5.32 8.46
N ARG A 352 -2.30 5.53 7.17
CA ARG A 352 -3.65 5.46 6.62
C ARG A 352 -4.25 4.06 6.69
N LEU A 353 -3.44 3.02 6.46
CA LEU A 353 -3.89 1.64 6.64
C LEU A 353 -4.29 1.36 8.10
N LEU A 354 -3.50 1.81 9.07
CA LEU A 354 -3.83 1.68 10.50
C LEU A 354 -5.11 2.45 10.87
N GLN A 355 -5.41 3.55 10.20
CA GLN A 355 -6.63 4.32 10.35
C GLN A 355 -7.85 3.69 9.66
N GLY A 356 -7.69 2.56 8.97
CA GLY A 356 -8.77 1.81 8.32
C GLY A 356 -9.12 2.26 6.90
N TYR A 357 -8.31 3.10 6.27
CA TYR A 357 -8.44 3.42 4.84
C TYR A 357 -8.13 2.21 3.99
N THR A 358 -8.66 2.17 2.77
CA THR A 358 -8.28 1.16 1.78
C THR A 358 -6.84 1.38 1.31
N ILE A 359 -6.19 0.33 0.79
CA ILE A 359 -4.83 0.48 0.22
C ILE A 359 -4.85 1.45 -0.98
N GLY A 360 -5.95 1.54 -1.72
CA GLY A 360 -6.13 2.51 -2.80
C GLY A 360 -6.09 3.94 -2.30
N GLU A 361 -6.87 4.26 -1.26
CA GLU A 361 -6.86 5.58 -0.63
C GLU A 361 -5.49 5.88 -0.01
N ALA A 362 -4.96 4.95 0.78
CA ALA A 362 -3.68 5.11 1.48
C ALA A 362 -2.51 5.38 0.52
N SER A 363 -2.43 4.64 -0.60
CA SER A 363 -1.37 4.83 -1.59
C SER A 363 -1.47 6.20 -2.28
N HIS A 364 -2.68 6.66 -2.63
CA HIS A 364 -2.84 7.96 -3.26
C HIS A 364 -2.66 9.13 -2.27
N MET A 365 -3.06 8.98 -1.01
CA MET A 365 -2.74 9.96 0.04
C MET A 365 -1.23 10.05 0.31
N ALA A 366 -0.48 9.02 -0.02
CA ALA A 366 0.97 8.97 0.16
C ALA A 366 1.76 9.40 -1.09
N LEU A 367 1.09 9.65 -2.21
CA LEU A 367 1.72 9.96 -3.48
C LEU A 367 1.66 11.46 -3.77
N PRO A 368 2.79 12.20 -3.78
CA PRO A 368 2.77 13.65 -4.00
C PRO A 368 2.46 14.05 -5.44
N ALA A 369 2.69 13.16 -6.41
CA ALA A 369 2.69 13.47 -7.83
C ALA A 369 1.80 12.52 -8.64
N LEU A 370 1.04 13.07 -9.59
CA LEU A 370 0.31 12.40 -10.66
C LEU A 370 0.90 12.76 -12.03
N SER A 371 0.42 12.11 -13.09
CA SER A 371 1.06 12.16 -14.42
C SER A 371 2.55 11.83 -14.29
N TRP A 372 2.85 10.79 -13.51
CA TRP A 372 4.20 10.39 -13.14
C TRP A 372 4.32 8.86 -13.11
N GLN A 373 5.22 8.32 -12.34
CA GLN A 373 5.78 6.97 -12.49
C GLN A 373 5.11 5.88 -11.64
N ALA A 374 4.29 6.29 -10.67
CA ALA A 374 3.82 5.39 -9.62
C ALA A 374 2.67 4.48 -10.05
N VAL A 375 2.63 3.27 -9.48
CA VAL A 375 1.53 2.30 -9.60
C VAL A 375 1.23 1.64 -8.25
N LEU A 376 -0.05 1.35 -8.01
CA LEU A 376 -0.52 0.46 -6.94
C LEU A 376 -0.88 -0.89 -7.55
N LEU A 377 -0.22 -1.95 -7.11
CA LEU A 377 -0.51 -3.34 -7.48
C LEU A 377 -1.24 -4.04 -6.33
N GLY A 378 -2.48 -4.41 -6.54
CA GLY A 378 -3.37 -4.99 -5.54
C GLY A 378 -4.80 -4.52 -5.71
N ASP A 379 -5.68 -5.08 -4.91
CA ASP A 379 -7.08 -4.64 -4.86
C ASP A 379 -7.20 -3.27 -4.17
N PRO A 380 -7.56 -2.18 -4.86
CA PRO A 380 -7.60 -0.85 -4.24
C PRO A 380 -8.64 -0.70 -3.13
N LEU A 381 -9.59 -1.64 -3.04
CA LEU A 381 -10.60 -1.67 -1.97
C LEU A 381 -10.12 -2.41 -0.71
N TYR A 382 -8.94 -3.05 -0.75
CA TYR A 382 -8.42 -3.85 0.35
C TYR A 382 -8.15 -3.02 1.61
N ARG A 383 -8.71 -3.46 2.75
CA ARG A 383 -8.51 -2.88 4.09
C ARG A 383 -7.87 -3.94 5.00
N PRO A 384 -6.53 -3.96 5.13
CA PRO A 384 -5.83 -5.01 5.88
C PRO A 384 -6.09 -4.97 7.39
N PHE A 385 -6.33 -3.78 7.94
CA PHE A 385 -6.53 -3.63 9.38
C PHE A 385 -7.99 -3.37 9.72
N ARG A 386 -8.55 -4.25 10.56
CA ARG A 386 -9.80 -3.98 11.25
C ARG A 386 -9.49 -3.31 12.58
N GLU A 387 -10.26 -2.30 12.92
CA GLU A 387 -10.16 -1.62 14.22
C GLU A 387 -10.54 -2.54 15.39
N ASP A 388 -11.29 -3.58 15.11
CA ASP A 388 -11.86 -4.43 16.16
C ASP A 388 -10.92 -5.59 16.47
N LEU A 389 -10.09 -5.42 17.52
CA LEU A 389 -9.35 -6.51 18.16
C LEU A 389 -10.26 -7.63 18.69
N LYS A 390 -11.59 -7.41 18.75
CA LYS A 390 -12.59 -8.41 19.10
C LYS A 390 -13.00 -9.29 17.92
N ALA A 391 -12.51 -9.01 16.69
CA ALA A 391 -12.80 -9.84 15.54
C ALA A 391 -12.57 -11.34 15.86
N ASN A 392 -13.51 -12.18 15.46
CA ASN A 392 -13.40 -13.61 15.65
C ASN A 392 -12.38 -14.18 14.65
N VAL A 393 -11.18 -14.42 15.11
CA VAL A 393 -10.08 -14.96 14.31
C VAL A 393 -10.14 -16.48 14.40
N LYS A 394 -10.41 -17.15 13.29
CA LYS A 394 -10.56 -18.61 13.21
C LYS A 394 -9.22 -19.33 13.11
N ASP A 395 -8.30 -18.77 12.34
CA ASP A 395 -6.97 -19.33 12.16
C ASP A 395 -6.17 -19.31 13.46
N ARG A 396 -5.42 -20.40 13.73
CA ARG A 396 -4.67 -20.55 14.98
C ARG A 396 -3.52 -19.57 15.07
N GLU A 397 -2.75 -19.43 13.98
CA GLU A 397 -1.59 -18.54 13.96
C GLU A 397 -2.02 -17.07 14.05
N ASP A 398 -3.10 -16.69 13.38
CA ASP A 398 -3.68 -15.35 13.49
C ASP A 398 -4.14 -15.05 14.92
N ARG A 399 -4.68 -16.05 15.66
CA ARG A 399 -5.01 -15.90 17.09
C ARG A 399 -3.75 -15.68 17.95
N ASP A 400 -2.66 -16.37 17.63
CA ASP A 400 -1.38 -16.22 18.32
C ASP A 400 -0.83 -14.80 18.12
N TYR A 401 -0.85 -14.28 16.89
CA TYR A 401 -0.44 -12.90 16.60
C TYR A 401 -1.40 -11.85 17.15
N LYS A 402 -2.70 -12.14 17.19
CA LYS A 402 -3.67 -11.29 17.89
C LYS A 402 -3.37 -11.18 19.38
N ALA A 403 -3.07 -12.30 20.03
CA ALA A 403 -2.69 -12.32 21.45
C ALA A 403 -1.38 -11.57 21.69
N LEU A 404 -0.40 -11.75 20.78
CA LEU A 404 0.89 -11.06 20.85
C LEU A 404 0.69 -9.54 20.72
N ARG A 405 -0.10 -9.10 19.73
CA ARG A 405 -0.43 -7.67 19.55
C ARG A 405 -1.16 -7.09 20.77
N HIS A 406 -2.10 -7.83 21.35
CA HIS A 406 -2.80 -7.40 22.56
C HIS A 406 -1.84 -7.27 23.75
N ALA A 407 -0.95 -8.24 23.93
CA ALA A 407 0.07 -8.20 24.98
C ALA A 407 1.05 -7.02 24.80
N GLN A 408 1.46 -6.74 23.57
CA GLN A 408 2.31 -5.59 23.24
C GLN A 408 1.60 -4.27 23.60
N ASN A 409 0.32 -4.12 23.29
CA ASN A 409 -0.44 -2.92 23.62
C ASN A 409 -0.59 -2.72 25.13
N GLU A 410 -0.68 -3.81 25.91
CA GLU A 410 -0.92 -3.73 27.35
C GLU A 410 0.38 -3.64 28.16
N TRP A 411 1.45 -4.33 27.72
CA TRP A 411 2.72 -4.45 28.47
C TRP A 411 3.97 -4.11 27.65
N GLY A 412 3.83 -3.54 26.44
CA GLY A 412 4.97 -3.29 25.57
C GLY A 412 6.05 -2.37 26.16
N GLU A 413 5.65 -1.47 27.06
CA GLU A 413 6.57 -0.59 27.79
C GLU A 413 7.24 -1.30 28.99
N ASP A 414 6.85 -2.53 29.34
CA ASP A 414 7.36 -3.30 30.47
C ASP A 414 7.79 -4.72 30.01
N PRO A 415 9.01 -4.86 29.46
CA PRO A 415 9.51 -6.15 28.99
C PRO A 415 9.59 -7.23 30.07
N GLU A 416 9.77 -6.81 31.35
CA GLU A 416 9.81 -7.74 32.48
C GLU A 416 8.45 -8.41 32.75
N LYS A 417 7.36 -7.75 32.34
CA LYS A 417 6.01 -8.35 32.36
C LYS A 417 5.64 -9.02 31.06
N LEU A 418 5.92 -8.36 29.92
CA LEU A 418 5.54 -8.82 28.60
C LEU A 418 6.06 -10.22 28.30
N VAL A 419 7.38 -10.42 28.44
CA VAL A 419 8.05 -11.68 28.07
C VAL A 419 7.55 -12.88 28.91
N PRO A 420 7.48 -12.83 30.24
CA PRO A 420 6.95 -13.95 31.05
C PRO A 420 5.48 -14.26 30.72
N LYS A 421 4.64 -13.26 30.48
CA LYS A 421 3.22 -13.48 30.14
C LYS A 421 3.08 -14.16 28.77
N LEU A 422 3.82 -13.72 27.76
CA LEU A 422 3.83 -14.36 26.45
C LEU A 422 4.40 -15.78 26.48
N ARG A 423 5.44 -16.04 27.27
CA ARG A 423 5.97 -17.41 27.50
C ARG A 423 4.93 -18.32 28.15
N THR A 424 4.23 -17.82 29.16
CA THR A 424 3.14 -18.56 29.81
C THR A 424 2.03 -18.87 28.83
N TYR A 425 1.58 -17.88 28.08
CA TYR A 425 0.58 -18.08 27.04
C TYR A 425 1.01 -19.09 25.99
N ALA A 426 2.21 -18.94 25.43
CA ALA A 426 2.75 -19.82 24.40
C ALA A 426 2.86 -21.29 24.89
N ASN A 427 3.25 -21.49 26.15
CA ASN A 427 3.29 -22.83 26.75
C ASN A 427 1.89 -23.44 26.94
N ASN A 428 0.93 -22.67 27.45
CA ASN A 428 -0.43 -23.11 27.69
C ASN A 428 -1.17 -23.58 26.46
N ILE A 429 -0.94 -22.91 25.32
CA ILE A 429 -1.61 -23.22 24.05
C ILE A 429 -0.72 -23.99 23.07
N ASN A 430 0.48 -24.39 23.49
CA ASN A 430 1.47 -25.06 22.65
C ASN A 430 1.81 -24.29 21.35
N SER A 431 2.07 -22.95 21.44
CA SER A 431 2.35 -22.10 20.30
C SER A 431 3.83 -22.01 19.97
N GLY A 432 4.25 -22.57 18.83
CA GLY A 432 5.57 -22.35 18.26
C GLY A 432 5.71 -20.92 17.69
N SER A 433 4.65 -20.39 17.10
CA SER A 433 4.65 -19.06 16.44
C SER A 433 4.94 -17.90 17.41
N VAL A 434 4.40 -17.96 18.64
CA VAL A 434 4.71 -16.94 19.66
C VAL A 434 6.17 -17.03 20.12
N PHE A 435 6.69 -18.25 20.33
CA PHE A 435 8.11 -18.42 20.68
C PHE A 435 9.04 -17.98 19.55
N GLU A 436 8.71 -18.28 18.30
CA GLU A 436 9.48 -17.82 17.14
C GLU A 436 9.49 -16.29 17.06
N ALA A 437 8.34 -15.63 17.21
CA ALA A 437 8.24 -14.17 17.25
C ALA A 437 9.11 -13.57 18.37
N LEU A 438 9.07 -14.13 19.58
CA LEU A 438 9.94 -13.71 20.68
C LEU A 438 11.43 -13.90 20.35
N GLY A 439 11.79 -15.00 19.68
CA GLY A 439 13.16 -15.25 19.21
C GLY A 439 13.63 -14.23 18.18
N LEU A 440 12.79 -13.89 17.21
CA LEU A 440 13.09 -12.87 16.19
C LEU A 440 13.26 -11.48 16.83
N LEU A 441 12.37 -11.10 17.74
CA LEU A 441 12.46 -9.83 18.47
C LEU A 441 13.72 -9.76 19.36
N ALA A 442 14.05 -10.83 20.09
CA ALA A 442 15.26 -10.90 20.91
C ALA A 442 16.53 -10.77 20.05
N ARG A 443 16.58 -11.46 18.90
CA ARG A 443 17.70 -11.35 17.95
C ARG A 443 17.85 -9.94 17.41
N ALA A 444 16.75 -9.30 17.01
CA ALA A 444 16.77 -7.91 16.52
C ALA A 444 17.30 -6.93 17.59
N ASN A 445 17.11 -7.26 18.87
CA ASN A 445 17.64 -6.50 20.00
C ASN A 445 19.03 -7.01 20.48
N GLN A 446 19.73 -7.81 19.67
CA GLN A 446 21.08 -8.35 19.96
C GLN A 446 21.15 -9.22 21.24
N GLN A 447 20.03 -9.84 21.62
CA GLN A 447 19.90 -10.74 22.78
C GLN A 447 20.03 -12.19 22.33
N GLU A 448 21.19 -12.60 21.83
CA GLU A 448 21.41 -13.87 21.13
C GLU A 448 21.12 -15.10 22.01
N GLU A 449 21.46 -15.07 23.30
CA GLU A 449 21.17 -16.18 24.22
C GLU A 449 19.65 -16.39 24.39
N GLN A 450 18.91 -15.30 24.58
CA GLN A 450 17.46 -15.35 24.69
C GLN A 450 16.81 -15.78 23.36
N ALA A 451 17.31 -15.26 22.23
CA ALA A 451 16.84 -15.64 20.92
C ALA A 451 16.99 -17.16 20.70
N THR A 452 18.16 -17.71 21.02
CA THR A 452 18.42 -19.16 20.91
C THR A 452 17.47 -19.98 21.76
N ALA A 453 17.24 -19.56 23.01
CA ALA A 453 16.32 -20.27 23.93
C ALA A 453 14.86 -20.24 23.38
N PHE A 454 14.43 -19.12 22.81
CA PHE A 454 13.10 -19.00 22.22
C PHE A 454 12.96 -19.83 20.94
N PHE A 455 13.96 -19.83 20.04
CA PHE A 455 13.93 -20.67 18.84
C PHE A 455 13.94 -22.16 19.15
N THR A 456 14.69 -22.58 20.17
CA THR A 456 14.63 -23.96 20.67
C THR A 456 13.21 -24.31 21.13
N SER A 457 12.61 -23.45 21.97
CA SER A 457 11.23 -23.64 22.40
C SER A 457 10.22 -23.66 21.22
N ALA A 458 10.42 -22.84 20.23
CA ALA A 458 9.59 -22.83 19.02
C ALA A 458 9.70 -24.15 18.26
N SER A 459 10.93 -24.63 18.02
CA SER A 459 11.21 -25.89 17.34
C SER A 459 10.53 -27.09 18.04
N ASP A 460 10.65 -27.18 19.37
CA ASP A 460 10.00 -28.22 20.15
C ASP A 460 8.46 -28.20 19.99
N LYS A 461 7.88 -27.00 19.92
CA LYS A 461 6.43 -26.84 19.73
C LYS A 461 5.95 -27.18 18.33
N PHE A 462 6.78 -26.94 17.29
CA PHE A 462 6.46 -27.31 15.91
C PHE A 462 6.61 -28.80 15.66
N GLN A 463 7.58 -29.49 16.29
CA GLN A 463 7.78 -30.92 16.14
C GLN A 463 6.70 -31.75 16.83
N ASN A 464 6.05 -31.23 17.87
CA ASN A 464 5.00 -31.90 18.63
C ASN A 464 3.56 -31.55 18.12
N LYS A 465 3.44 -31.08 16.88
CA LYS A 465 2.16 -30.88 16.15
C LYS A 465 1.87 -32.12 15.29
#